data_e4c9c685a6cf3e4ba3a9a16765e74ec1
#
_entry.id   e4c9c685a6cf3e4ba3a9a16765e74ec1
#
_cell.length_a   1.000
_cell.length_b   1.000
_cell.length_c   1.000
_cell.angle_alpha   90.00
_cell.angle_beta   90.00
_cell.angle_gamma   90.00
#
_symmetry.space_group_name_H-M   'P 1'
#
loop_
_entity.id
_entity.type
_entity.pdbx_description
1 polymer ?
#
loop_
_entity_poly.entity_id
_entity_poly.type
_entity_poly.pdbx_seq_one_letter_code
_entity_poly.pdbx_strand_id
1 'polypeptide(L)'
;MLEMNTVVIIPAYEPSRAFIPYVHELTERGFHEIVVVDDGSGEKYADVFRALEKIERCTVLSYSENHGKGYALKHAFAYCKDRYDENFAFVTADCDGQHLIEDVKNVAEEARKTPNALVLGARDFSLNHVPARSRAGNITTRRLYKFLYGLKLNDTQTGLRAFSYSLLDELLQIKGNRFEYEMDMLIVLHRKRYVIREVPITTVYEEKPDDVEERSHYHVWRDMPRVAFVLFKNAFWYLLSAIGSGVIEITAFFLLTHLALGWNFSSAALTMALPTVASRVLSSIFNFFFNFKVVFHGKQKRSVFRYYTLWTVQLGISYGIACLLTAWITGFGWSVPLTAITITLCKYLCDLVISIASYGIQRSWVFADPKDKRLHFYGFFLRFCRFFFNLFVRKYKSNLQPPEKPTVYLCRHLHTKGPIKIYQSLPFDVHSYVLKNFFTFKSCLKQFGGYTFTVKHKKKGLGLVFAKIGAFFASLVVAPLVRSVQAIPVYRGGNDSLKTYRKTMEYLDKGESIMIYPDVDYTANADTASDIYTGFLFLDKLYYNKHKEHLDFVVVRLDNENKTIEESGRTRFTGNADFREEMPKVAEQLKTLLMQETKN
;
A
#
# COMPACT_ATOMS: atom_id res chain seq x y z
N MET A 1 5.75 34.10 20.81
CA MET A 1 5.60 32.90 19.94
C MET A 1 4.37 32.15 20.42
N LEU A 2 3.49 31.69 19.53
CA LEU A 2 2.37 30.84 19.94
C LEU A 2 2.94 29.50 20.39
N GLU A 3 2.65 29.13 21.62
CA GLU A 3 3.08 27.86 22.21
C GLU A 3 2.49 26.69 21.42
N MET A 4 3.34 25.80 20.94
CA MET A 4 2.88 24.60 20.22
C MET A 4 2.50 23.54 21.25
N ASN A 5 1.24 23.09 21.29
CA ASN A 5 0.82 21.93 22.09
C ASN A 5 1.51 20.64 21.56
N THR A 6 2.82 20.62 21.66
CA THR A 6 3.67 19.53 21.14
C THR A 6 4.78 19.24 22.11
N VAL A 7 4.92 17.98 22.49
CA VAL A 7 5.97 17.45 23.36
C VAL A 7 7.01 16.72 22.51
N VAL A 8 8.28 17.09 22.67
CA VAL A 8 9.40 16.39 22.03
C VAL A 8 9.92 15.33 22.98
N ILE A 9 10.10 14.11 22.49
CA ILE A 9 10.56 12.95 23.26
C ILE A 9 11.90 12.49 22.71
N ILE A 10 12.94 12.47 23.56
CA ILE A 10 14.30 12.15 23.15
C ILE A 10 14.87 11.05 24.05
N PRO A 11 14.90 9.78 23.59
CA PRO A 11 15.64 8.73 24.27
C PRO A 11 17.14 8.99 24.14
N ALA A 12 17.87 8.99 25.23
CA ALA A 12 19.29 9.29 25.28
C ALA A 12 20.05 8.17 26.04
N TYR A 13 21.09 7.66 25.39
CA TYR A 13 22.04 6.75 26.01
C TYR A 13 23.45 7.21 25.67
N GLU A 14 24.26 7.49 26.71
CA GLU A 14 25.63 8.01 26.59
C GLU A 14 25.73 9.25 25.66
N PRO A 15 24.88 10.30 25.88
CA PRO A 15 24.82 11.43 24.96
C PRO A 15 26.10 12.26 24.98
N SER A 16 26.46 12.86 23.85
CA SER A 16 27.55 13.82 23.77
C SER A 16 27.14 15.17 24.39
N ARG A 17 28.12 16.02 24.74
CA ARG A 17 27.82 17.37 25.25
C ARG A 17 27.12 18.28 24.24
N ALA A 18 27.21 17.99 22.93
CA ALA A 18 26.48 18.69 21.88
C ALA A 18 24.95 18.53 22.00
N PHE A 19 24.48 17.56 22.78
CA PHE A 19 23.06 17.36 23.06
C PHE A 19 22.44 18.52 23.87
N ILE A 20 23.20 19.15 24.75
CA ILE A 20 22.69 20.26 25.58
C ILE A 20 22.23 21.45 24.74
N PRO A 21 23.05 22.05 23.84
CA PRO A 21 22.59 23.14 22.98
C PRO A 21 21.44 22.73 22.04
N TYR A 22 21.38 21.49 21.59
CA TYR A 22 20.27 20.98 20.78
C TYR A 22 18.92 21.04 21.54
N VAL A 23 18.91 20.58 22.79
CA VAL A 23 17.70 20.66 23.64
C VAL A 23 17.33 22.11 23.94
N HIS A 24 18.32 22.97 24.20
CA HIS A 24 18.07 24.40 24.43
C HIS A 24 17.41 25.06 23.20
N GLU A 25 17.91 24.80 22.01
CA GLU A 25 17.33 25.33 20.78
C GLU A 25 15.89 24.83 20.55
N LEU A 26 15.58 23.56 20.88
CA LEU A 26 14.20 23.03 20.82
C LEU A 26 13.26 23.81 21.76
N THR A 27 13.70 24.15 22.98
CA THR A 27 12.85 24.93 23.90
C THR A 27 12.61 26.35 23.40
N GLU A 28 13.60 26.98 22.77
CA GLU A 28 13.46 28.31 22.18
C GLU A 28 12.49 28.35 20.99
N ARG A 29 12.28 27.24 20.30
CA ARG A 29 11.36 27.14 19.16
C ARG A 29 9.89 27.02 19.54
N GLY A 30 9.56 26.96 20.83
CA GLY A 30 8.20 27.04 21.34
C GLY A 30 7.48 25.69 21.45
N PHE A 31 8.21 24.60 21.51
CA PHE A 31 7.66 23.31 21.95
C PHE A 31 7.21 23.41 23.43
N HIS A 32 6.12 22.71 23.76
CA HIS A 32 5.53 22.79 25.09
C HIS A 32 6.45 22.23 26.17
N GLU A 33 7.00 21.05 25.92
CA GLU A 33 7.95 20.36 26.81
C GLU A 33 8.90 19.47 25.99
N ILE A 34 10.13 19.33 26.47
CA ILE A 34 11.11 18.37 25.96
C ILE A 34 11.29 17.29 27.03
N VAL A 35 10.87 16.07 26.74
CA VAL A 35 11.02 14.91 27.63
C VAL A 35 12.24 14.11 27.19
N VAL A 36 13.31 14.18 27.96
CA VAL A 36 14.52 13.40 27.76
C VAL A 36 14.48 12.17 28.65
N VAL A 37 14.80 11.00 28.08
CA VAL A 37 14.87 9.77 28.86
C VAL A 37 16.32 9.26 28.88
N ASP A 38 16.94 9.27 30.04
CA ASP A 38 18.24 8.65 30.28
C ASP A 38 18.08 7.12 30.37
N ASP A 39 18.47 6.40 29.32
CA ASP A 39 18.41 4.93 29.24
C ASP A 39 19.61 4.27 29.97
N GLY A 40 19.87 4.70 31.21
CA GLY A 40 20.90 4.11 32.05
C GLY A 40 22.33 4.42 31.57
N SER A 41 22.64 5.68 31.26
CA SER A 41 23.95 6.11 30.74
C SER A 41 25.09 6.03 31.76
N GLY A 42 24.76 5.97 33.05
CA GLY A 42 25.72 5.87 34.15
C GLY A 42 26.35 7.20 34.55
N GLU A 43 27.14 7.15 35.63
CA GLU A 43 27.69 8.31 36.34
C GLU A 43 28.54 9.24 35.43
N LYS A 44 29.23 8.68 34.47
CA LYS A 44 30.08 9.42 33.52
C LYS A 44 29.31 10.49 32.73
N TYR A 45 28.02 10.31 32.51
CA TYR A 45 27.17 11.22 31.74
C TYR A 45 26.22 12.04 32.62
N ALA A 46 26.29 11.88 33.93
CA ALA A 46 25.40 12.56 34.86
C ALA A 46 25.47 14.10 34.79
N ASP A 47 26.62 14.67 34.40
CA ASP A 47 26.78 16.10 34.21
C ASP A 47 25.94 16.65 33.04
N VAL A 48 25.78 15.85 31.98
CA VAL A 48 24.95 16.20 30.81
C VAL A 48 23.49 16.27 31.23
N PHE A 49 22.98 15.26 31.93
CA PHE A 49 21.59 15.20 32.35
C PHE A 49 21.28 16.26 33.40
N ARG A 50 22.17 16.52 34.37
CA ARG A 50 22.04 17.63 35.31
C ARG A 50 22.05 19.01 34.67
N ALA A 51 22.71 19.17 33.52
CA ALA A 51 22.64 20.40 32.74
C ALA A 51 21.29 20.54 32.02
N LEU A 52 20.73 19.44 31.51
CA LEU A 52 19.43 19.42 30.88
C LEU A 52 18.28 19.71 31.85
N GLU A 53 18.34 19.20 33.09
CA GLU A 53 17.36 19.48 34.13
C GLU A 53 17.25 20.99 34.50
N LYS A 54 18.29 21.78 34.20
CA LYS A 54 18.29 23.24 34.39
C LYS A 54 17.63 24.02 33.27
N ILE A 55 17.35 23.38 32.16
CA ILE A 55 16.71 24.01 30.99
C ILE A 55 15.21 24.09 31.27
N GLU A 56 14.65 25.28 31.18
CA GLU A 56 13.21 25.49 31.32
C GLU A 56 12.45 24.62 30.30
N ARG A 57 11.35 23.98 30.72
CA ARG A 57 10.54 23.07 29.88
C ARG A 57 11.26 21.80 29.44
N CYS A 58 12.35 21.40 30.07
CA CYS A 58 12.99 20.12 29.87
C CYS A 58 12.79 19.25 31.11
N THR A 59 12.20 18.07 30.91
CA THR A 59 12.04 17.05 31.95
C THR A 59 12.93 15.87 31.63
N VAL A 60 13.77 15.46 32.58
CA VAL A 60 14.63 14.29 32.49
C VAL A 60 14.01 13.15 33.30
N LEU A 61 13.75 12.02 32.59
CA LEU A 61 13.33 10.76 33.18
C LEU A 61 14.55 9.82 33.19
N SER A 62 14.91 9.26 34.35
CA SER A 62 16.12 8.43 34.49
C SER A 62 15.83 7.11 35.20
N TYR A 63 16.57 6.08 34.83
CA TYR A 63 16.65 4.80 35.53
C TYR A 63 18.08 4.22 35.42
N SER A 64 18.42 3.28 36.32
CA SER A 64 19.81 2.88 36.56
C SER A 64 20.44 1.97 35.49
N GLU A 65 19.65 1.24 34.69
CA GLU A 65 20.14 0.21 33.77
C GLU A 65 19.62 0.44 32.35
N ASN A 66 20.48 0.17 31.34
CA ASN A 66 20.10 0.26 29.94
C ASN A 66 19.10 -0.83 29.55
N HIS A 67 17.86 -0.43 29.26
CA HIS A 67 16.79 -1.29 28.77
C HIS A 67 16.59 -1.20 27.25
N GLY A 68 17.15 -0.17 26.62
CA GLY A 68 17.14 0.08 25.18
C GLY A 68 16.09 1.10 24.72
N LYS A 69 16.31 1.64 23.52
CA LYS A 69 15.57 2.75 22.93
C LYS A 69 14.03 2.58 22.98
N GLY A 70 13.54 1.36 22.69
CA GLY A 70 12.10 1.10 22.72
C GLY A 70 11.49 1.16 24.13
N TYR A 71 12.26 0.76 25.15
CA TYR A 71 11.86 0.89 26.54
C TYR A 71 11.81 2.37 26.95
N ALA A 72 12.86 3.12 26.63
CA ALA A 72 12.95 4.55 26.90
C ALA A 72 11.77 5.31 26.26
N LEU A 73 11.44 5.02 25.01
CA LEU A 73 10.29 5.59 24.33
C LEU A 73 8.98 5.27 25.05
N LYS A 74 8.76 4.00 25.43
CA LYS A 74 7.55 3.60 26.19
C LYS A 74 7.47 4.26 27.55
N HIS A 75 8.60 4.46 28.22
CA HIS A 75 8.65 5.15 29.51
C HIS A 75 8.19 6.60 29.36
N ALA A 76 8.69 7.32 28.36
CA ALA A 76 8.22 8.65 28.03
C ALA A 76 6.75 8.68 27.59
N PHE A 77 6.30 7.70 26.81
CA PHE A 77 4.89 7.63 26.39
C PHE A 77 3.94 7.44 27.58
N ALA A 78 4.33 6.64 28.58
CA ALA A 78 3.56 6.47 29.79
C ALA A 78 3.48 7.80 30.58
N TYR A 79 4.62 8.47 30.77
CA TYR A 79 4.67 9.80 31.38
C TYR A 79 3.77 10.80 30.65
N CYS A 80 3.85 10.85 29.32
CA CYS A 80 3.04 11.75 28.52
C CYS A 80 1.54 11.42 28.59
N LYS A 81 1.19 10.14 28.64
CA LYS A 81 -0.20 9.71 28.73
C LYS A 81 -0.88 10.18 30.02
N ASP A 82 -0.15 10.15 31.13
CA ASP A 82 -0.68 10.54 32.43
C ASP A 82 -0.74 12.08 32.62
N ARG A 83 0.01 12.84 31.81
CA ARG A 83 0.19 14.28 32.00
C ARG A 83 -0.55 15.14 30.97
N TYR A 84 -0.82 14.62 29.76
CA TYR A 84 -1.40 15.36 28.65
C TYR A 84 -2.75 14.78 28.21
N ASP A 85 -3.38 15.45 27.25
CA ASP A 85 -4.68 15.10 26.70
C ASP A 85 -4.69 15.08 25.15
N GLU A 86 -5.87 14.95 24.55
CA GLU A 86 -6.07 14.85 23.11
C GLU A 86 -5.66 16.10 22.31
N ASN A 87 -5.41 17.24 22.98
CA ASN A 87 -4.97 18.48 22.34
C ASN A 87 -3.47 18.46 22.02
N PHE A 88 -2.74 17.48 22.55
CA PHE A 88 -1.30 17.36 22.37
C PHE A 88 -0.89 16.40 21.27
N ALA A 89 0.18 16.78 20.58
CA ALA A 89 0.94 15.90 19.70
C ALA A 89 2.33 15.60 20.31
N PHE A 90 2.89 14.49 19.92
CA PHE A 90 4.19 14.02 20.39
C PHE A 90 5.10 13.78 19.21
N VAL A 91 6.35 14.16 19.33
CA VAL A 91 7.37 13.91 18.31
C VAL A 91 8.60 13.28 18.95
N THR A 92 9.08 12.16 18.42
CA THR A 92 10.33 11.54 18.86
C THR A 92 11.49 12.03 18.00
N ALA A 93 12.64 12.27 18.60
CA ALA A 93 13.88 12.63 17.91
C ALA A 93 15.06 11.87 18.54
N ASP A 94 16.15 11.71 17.81
CA ASP A 94 17.38 11.11 18.32
C ASP A 94 18.25 12.13 19.04
N CYS A 95 19.06 11.69 20.03
CA CYS A 95 19.92 12.57 20.83
C CYS A 95 21.23 12.96 20.14
N ASP A 96 21.48 12.50 18.91
CA ASP A 96 22.71 12.76 18.14
C ASP A 96 22.71 14.09 17.36
N GLY A 97 21.56 14.80 17.36
CA GLY A 97 21.40 16.07 16.68
C GLY A 97 21.26 15.99 15.15
N GLN A 98 21.11 14.78 14.59
CA GLN A 98 20.94 14.63 13.13
C GLN A 98 19.57 15.13 12.63
N HIS A 99 18.59 15.32 13.51
CA HIS A 99 17.29 15.88 13.17
C HIS A 99 17.28 17.39 13.31
N LEU A 100 17.23 18.12 12.20
CA LEU A 100 17.13 19.57 12.23
C LEU A 100 15.83 20.01 12.91
N ILE A 101 15.88 21.07 13.70
CA ILE A 101 14.74 21.54 14.49
C ILE A 101 13.55 21.92 13.63
N GLU A 102 13.79 22.48 12.44
CA GLU A 102 12.71 22.77 11.49
C GLU A 102 12.04 21.52 10.97
N ASP A 103 12.78 20.42 10.77
CA ASP A 103 12.22 19.13 10.39
C ASP A 103 11.39 18.52 11.53
N VAL A 104 11.87 18.62 12.78
CA VAL A 104 11.10 18.19 13.97
C VAL A 104 9.76 18.94 14.04
N LYS A 105 9.77 20.25 13.81
CA LYS A 105 8.57 21.08 13.78
C LYS A 105 7.62 20.67 12.64
N ASN A 106 8.11 20.50 11.41
CA ASN A 106 7.30 20.16 10.26
C ASN A 106 6.59 18.79 10.44
N VAL A 107 7.30 17.81 10.99
CA VAL A 107 6.76 16.48 11.27
C VAL A 107 5.71 16.53 12.41
N ALA A 108 5.95 17.34 13.44
CA ALA A 108 5.00 17.57 14.53
C ALA A 108 3.72 18.28 14.06
N GLU A 109 3.85 19.32 13.24
CA GLU A 109 2.70 20.04 12.67
C GLU A 109 1.83 19.12 11.78
N GLU A 110 2.45 18.24 10.99
CA GLU A 110 1.70 17.27 10.19
C GLU A 110 0.93 16.27 11.07
N ALA A 111 1.49 15.84 12.21
CA ALA A 111 0.80 14.96 13.15
C ALA A 111 -0.42 15.64 13.79
N ARG A 112 -0.35 16.95 14.07
CA ARG A 112 -1.50 17.74 14.56
C ARG A 112 -2.62 17.86 13.53
N LYS A 113 -2.27 17.98 12.24
CA LYS A 113 -3.25 18.05 11.14
C LYS A 113 -3.90 16.70 10.84
N THR A 114 -3.27 15.61 11.26
CA THR A 114 -3.70 14.24 10.92
C THR A 114 -3.88 13.37 12.16
N PRO A 115 -4.94 13.58 12.95
CA PRO A 115 -5.24 12.74 14.11
C PRO A 115 -5.36 11.26 13.68
N ASN A 116 -4.90 10.34 14.55
CA ASN A 116 -4.82 8.90 14.29
C ASN A 116 -3.84 8.47 13.17
N ALA A 117 -2.86 9.30 12.85
CA ALA A 117 -1.77 8.97 11.94
C ALA A 117 -0.43 8.89 12.68
N LEU A 118 0.44 7.99 12.23
CA LEU A 118 1.88 8.05 12.50
C LEU A 118 2.54 8.82 11.38
N VAL A 119 3.23 9.90 11.69
CA VAL A 119 3.98 10.72 10.74
C VAL A 119 5.46 10.42 10.90
N LEU A 120 6.15 10.17 9.79
CA LEU A 120 7.58 9.84 9.72
C LEU A 120 8.33 10.97 9.02
N GLY A 121 9.44 11.41 9.58
CA GLY A 121 10.41 12.22 8.85
C GLY A 121 11.19 11.33 7.90
N ALA A 122 10.98 11.47 6.59
CA ALA A 122 11.58 10.61 5.58
C ALA A 122 12.79 11.27 4.91
N ARG A 123 13.97 10.67 5.06
CA ARG A 123 15.22 11.10 4.41
C ARG A 123 15.21 10.71 2.93
N ASP A 124 15.90 11.50 2.12
CA ASP A 124 16.11 11.19 0.71
C ASP A 124 17.43 10.42 0.50
N PHE A 125 17.31 9.12 0.32
CA PHE A 125 18.46 8.23 0.09
C PHE A 125 18.96 8.25 -1.38
N SER A 126 18.40 9.06 -2.25
CA SER A 126 18.88 9.23 -3.63
C SER A 126 20.03 10.24 -3.75
N LEU A 127 20.24 11.07 -2.74
CA LEU A 127 21.25 12.11 -2.70
C LEU A 127 22.67 11.54 -2.72
N ASN A 128 23.60 12.22 -3.40
CA ASN A 128 24.96 11.72 -3.65
C ASN A 128 25.80 11.56 -2.36
N HIS A 129 25.58 12.43 -1.36
CA HIS A 129 26.30 12.40 -0.08
C HIS A 129 25.84 11.29 0.88
N VAL A 130 24.77 10.55 0.53
CA VAL A 130 24.31 9.42 1.35
C VAL A 130 25.27 8.24 1.20
N PRO A 131 25.82 7.68 2.30
CA PRO A 131 26.70 6.51 2.26
C PRO A 131 26.04 5.31 1.57
N ALA A 132 26.80 4.62 0.73
CA ALA A 132 26.29 3.48 -0.05
C ALA A 132 25.71 2.36 0.85
N ARG A 133 26.30 2.13 2.03
CA ARG A 133 25.81 1.16 3.03
C ARG A 133 24.42 1.54 3.55
N SER A 134 24.21 2.80 3.93
CA SER A 134 22.91 3.30 4.41
C SER A 134 21.84 3.21 3.32
N ARG A 135 22.19 3.60 2.09
CA ARG A 135 21.33 3.47 0.92
C ARG A 135 20.90 2.03 0.65
N ALA A 136 21.87 1.10 0.62
CA ALA A 136 21.60 -0.33 0.40
C ALA A 136 20.72 -0.92 1.52
N GLY A 137 21.01 -0.58 2.78
CA GLY A 137 20.23 -0.99 3.95
C GLY A 137 18.77 -0.54 3.86
N ASN A 138 18.54 0.74 3.57
CA ASN A 138 17.18 1.26 3.44
C ASN A 138 16.42 0.65 2.24
N ILE A 139 17.07 0.51 1.07
CA ILE A 139 16.44 -0.14 -0.10
C ILE A 139 16.03 -1.58 0.23
N THR A 140 16.90 -2.33 0.90
CA THR A 140 16.61 -3.71 1.29
C THR A 140 15.44 -3.78 2.26
N THR A 141 15.46 -2.97 3.31
CA THR A 141 14.41 -2.94 4.33
C THR A 141 13.07 -2.50 3.72
N ARG A 142 13.05 -1.47 2.87
CA ARG A 142 11.85 -1.03 2.13
C ARG A 142 11.25 -2.17 1.28
N ARG A 143 12.10 -2.92 0.56
CA ARG A 143 11.66 -4.08 -0.25
C ARG A 143 11.07 -5.17 0.61
N LEU A 144 11.69 -5.46 1.77
CA LEU A 144 11.20 -6.44 2.74
C LEU A 144 9.83 -6.01 3.33
N TYR A 145 9.68 -4.77 3.79
CA TYR A 145 8.39 -4.27 4.28
C TYR A 145 7.29 -4.35 3.22
N LYS A 146 7.61 -3.97 1.99
CA LYS A 146 6.66 -4.09 0.88
C LYS A 146 6.28 -5.54 0.59
N PHE A 147 7.25 -6.46 0.59
CA PHE A 147 7.01 -7.87 0.31
C PHE A 147 6.31 -8.57 1.47
N LEU A 148 6.79 -8.41 2.72
CA LEU A 148 6.28 -9.14 3.87
C LEU A 148 4.97 -8.56 4.42
N TYR A 149 4.79 -7.24 4.38
CA TYR A 149 3.66 -6.56 5.02
C TYR A 149 2.79 -5.73 4.07
N GLY A 150 3.23 -5.46 2.86
CA GLY A 150 2.53 -4.60 1.89
C GLY A 150 2.75 -3.11 2.13
N LEU A 151 3.55 -2.76 3.13
CA LEU A 151 3.83 -1.39 3.53
C LEU A 151 4.85 -0.75 2.57
N LYS A 152 4.50 0.40 2.01
CA LYS A 152 5.35 1.16 1.10
C LYS A 152 5.79 2.43 1.81
N LEU A 153 7.05 2.52 2.17
CA LEU A 153 7.67 3.68 2.79
C LEU A 153 8.97 4.05 2.05
N ASN A 154 9.39 5.31 2.15
CA ASN A 154 10.66 5.78 1.62
C ASN A 154 11.78 5.68 2.64
N ASP A 155 11.47 5.87 3.92
CA ASP A 155 12.39 5.64 5.03
C ASP A 155 11.73 4.79 6.10
N THR A 156 12.31 3.62 6.39
CA THR A 156 11.81 2.69 7.41
C THR A 156 12.61 2.73 8.70
N GLN A 157 13.68 3.51 8.74
CA GLN A 157 14.67 3.51 9.82
C GLN A 157 14.78 4.86 10.54
N THR A 158 13.95 5.84 10.19
CA THR A 158 13.95 7.15 10.83
C THR A 158 13.53 7.06 12.29
N GLY A 159 14.24 7.76 13.17
CA GLY A 159 13.85 7.99 14.57
C GLY A 159 12.89 9.19 14.74
N LEU A 160 12.82 10.07 13.73
CA LEU A 160 11.91 11.22 13.75
C LEU A 160 10.50 10.79 13.39
N ARG A 161 9.64 10.69 14.41
CA ARG A 161 8.26 10.24 14.28
C ARG A 161 7.33 11.10 15.10
N ALA A 162 6.18 11.45 14.57
CA ALA A 162 5.18 12.19 15.34
C ALA A 162 3.80 11.53 15.27
N PHE A 163 3.01 11.75 16.31
CA PHE A 163 1.68 11.18 16.47
C PHE A 163 0.85 11.98 17.47
N SER A 164 -0.47 11.82 17.46
CA SER A 164 -1.38 12.42 18.42
C SER A 164 -1.56 11.55 19.66
N TYR A 165 -2.11 12.12 20.72
CA TYR A 165 -2.43 11.44 21.98
C TYR A 165 -3.15 10.09 21.79
N SER A 166 -4.06 10.01 20.83
CA SER A 166 -4.85 8.82 20.55
C SER A 166 -4.04 7.56 20.20
N LEU A 167 -2.76 7.70 19.81
CA LEU A 167 -1.90 6.57 19.50
C LEU A 167 -1.11 6.04 20.71
N LEU A 168 -1.02 6.79 21.81
CA LEU A 168 -0.21 6.41 22.96
C LEU A 168 -0.55 5.01 23.51
N ASP A 169 -1.84 4.69 23.64
CA ASP A 169 -2.28 3.38 24.13
C ASP A 169 -1.80 2.24 23.23
N GLU A 170 -1.84 2.45 21.94
CA GLU A 170 -1.40 1.45 20.98
C GLU A 170 0.13 1.29 20.99
N LEU A 171 0.84 2.40 21.11
CA LEU A 171 2.30 2.42 21.17
C LEU A 171 2.84 1.75 22.43
N LEU A 172 2.19 1.96 23.59
CA LEU A 172 2.54 1.31 24.85
C LEU A 172 2.38 -0.22 24.81
N GLN A 173 1.44 -0.73 24.03
CA GLN A 173 1.18 -2.18 23.90
C GLN A 173 2.15 -2.90 22.94
N ILE A 174 2.95 -2.19 22.17
CA ILE A 174 3.92 -2.78 21.25
C ILE A 174 5.04 -3.46 22.03
N LYS A 175 5.31 -4.71 21.65
CA LYS A 175 6.41 -5.49 22.23
C LYS A 175 7.77 -5.00 21.71
N GLY A 176 8.82 -5.38 22.42
CA GLY A 176 10.16 -4.94 22.06
C GLY A 176 10.62 -3.75 22.92
N ASN A 177 11.91 -3.75 23.27
CA ASN A 177 12.49 -2.74 24.13
C ASN A 177 13.71 -2.04 23.52
N ARG A 178 14.21 -2.53 22.37
CA ARG A 178 15.38 -1.97 21.69
C ARG A 178 15.00 -1.43 20.31
N PHE A 179 15.88 -1.51 19.34
CA PHE A 179 15.67 -1.03 17.98
C PHE A 179 14.53 -1.74 17.24
N GLU A 180 14.24 -3.01 17.60
CA GLU A 180 13.11 -3.76 17.05
C GLU A 180 11.73 -3.11 17.34
N TYR A 181 11.63 -2.31 18.40
CA TYR A 181 10.40 -1.59 18.76
C TYR A 181 9.94 -0.64 17.63
N GLU A 182 10.87 0.13 17.09
CA GLU A 182 10.57 1.07 16.00
C GLU A 182 10.14 0.36 14.73
N MET A 183 10.67 -0.83 14.48
CA MET A 183 10.27 -1.69 13.37
C MET A 183 8.89 -2.29 13.59
N ASP A 184 8.60 -2.80 14.79
CA ASP A 184 7.31 -3.39 15.14
C ASP A 184 6.20 -2.33 15.17
N MET A 185 6.52 -1.09 15.54
CA MET A 185 5.60 0.06 15.47
C MET A 185 5.00 0.23 14.07
N LEU A 186 5.82 0.22 13.01
CA LEU A 186 5.35 0.32 11.63
C LEU A 186 4.45 -0.85 11.25
N ILE A 187 4.82 -2.07 11.66
CA ILE A 187 4.06 -3.29 11.34
C ILE A 187 2.73 -3.31 12.09
N VAL A 188 2.74 -3.02 13.39
CA VAL A 188 1.55 -3.08 14.24
C VAL A 188 0.54 -2.01 13.85
N LEU A 189 0.98 -0.77 13.68
CA LEU A 189 0.10 0.33 13.28
C LEU A 189 -0.47 0.11 11.87
N HIS A 190 0.35 -0.36 10.92
CA HIS A 190 -0.14 -0.72 9.60
C HIS A 190 -1.20 -1.83 9.66
N ARG A 191 -1.00 -2.87 10.48
CA ARG A 191 -1.98 -3.95 10.69
C ARG A 191 -3.27 -3.47 11.34
N LYS A 192 -3.17 -2.55 12.29
CA LYS A 192 -4.31 -1.91 12.95
C LYS A 192 -4.96 -0.82 12.09
N ARG A 193 -4.36 -0.49 10.91
CA ARG A 193 -4.85 0.45 9.90
C ARG A 193 -4.78 1.90 10.28
N TYR A 194 -3.87 2.22 11.14
CA TYR A 194 -3.48 3.61 11.29
C TYR A 194 -2.85 4.12 10.00
N VAL A 195 -3.11 5.35 9.68
CA VAL A 195 -2.47 6.02 8.54
C VAL A 195 -1.00 6.22 8.89
N ILE A 196 -0.10 5.88 7.97
CA ILE A 196 1.33 6.20 8.08
C ILE A 196 1.63 7.18 6.95
N ARG A 197 2.08 8.39 7.34
CA ARG A 197 2.46 9.46 6.42
C ARG A 197 3.95 9.71 6.48
N GLU A 198 4.52 10.20 5.39
CA GLU A 198 5.92 10.59 5.32
C GLU A 198 6.00 12.08 4.98
N VAL A 199 6.78 12.82 5.76
CA VAL A 199 7.16 14.21 5.53
C VAL A 199 8.63 14.21 5.11
N PRO A 200 8.99 14.76 3.95
CA PRO A 200 10.39 14.88 3.57
C PRO A 200 11.16 15.72 4.58
N ILE A 201 12.33 15.22 4.98
CA ILE A 201 13.24 15.92 5.90
C ILE A 201 14.62 16.05 5.29
N THR A 202 15.40 16.97 5.81
CA THR A 202 16.79 17.18 5.43
C THR A 202 17.60 15.94 5.80
N THR A 203 18.38 15.46 4.83
CA THR A 203 19.23 14.29 5.04
C THR A 203 20.62 14.78 5.46
N VAL A 204 20.89 14.74 6.77
CA VAL A 204 22.16 15.16 7.34
C VAL A 204 23.04 13.93 7.54
N TYR A 205 24.21 13.94 6.91
CA TYR A 205 25.34 13.07 7.21
C TYR A 205 26.55 13.97 7.47
N GLU A 206 26.97 14.08 8.72
CA GLU A 206 28.21 14.81 9.03
C GLU A 206 29.41 14.05 8.49
N GLU A 207 30.26 14.71 7.73
CA GLU A 207 31.62 14.25 7.48
C GLU A 207 32.40 14.40 8.78
N LYS A 208 32.48 13.32 9.57
CA LYS A 208 33.29 13.33 10.79
C LYS A 208 34.75 13.09 10.44
N PRO A 209 35.69 13.77 11.14
CA PRO A 209 37.12 13.48 11.00
C PRO A 209 37.38 12.00 11.29
N ASP A 210 38.31 11.41 10.55
CA ASP A 210 38.64 9.96 10.57
C ASP A 210 39.01 9.37 11.96
N ASP A 211 39.24 10.22 12.96
CA ASP A 211 39.71 9.83 14.31
C ASP A 211 38.59 9.66 15.35
N VAL A 212 37.31 9.88 15.00
CA VAL A 212 36.19 9.69 15.94
C VAL A 212 35.47 8.39 15.60
N GLU A 213 35.75 7.33 16.39
CA GLU A 213 34.98 6.09 16.32
C GLU A 213 33.47 6.40 16.38
N GLU A 214 32.77 6.04 15.32
CA GLU A 214 31.32 6.11 15.25
C GLU A 214 30.73 5.13 16.28
N ARG A 215 30.47 5.59 17.49
CA ARG A 215 29.78 4.80 18.51
C ARG A 215 28.29 4.69 18.14
N SER A 216 28.03 3.94 17.09
CA SER A 216 26.68 3.47 16.86
C SER A 216 26.30 2.54 17.99
N HIS A 217 25.33 2.91 18.82
CA HIS A 217 24.79 2.06 19.88
C HIS A 217 24.05 0.82 19.33
N TYR A 218 23.98 0.68 18.01
CA TYR A 218 23.44 -0.49 17.33
C TYR A 218 24.50 -1.60 17.24
N HIS A 219 24.34 -2.64 18.04
CA HIS A 219 25.20 -3.81 18.01
C HIS A 219 24.69 -4.84 17.00
N VAL A 220 25.36 -4.93 15.82
CA VAL A 220 24.95 -5.79 14.71
C VAL A 220 24.62 -7.22 15.17
N TRP A 221 25.51 -7.85 15.95
CA TRP A 221 25.32 -9.24 16.40
C TRP A 221 24.20 -9.43 17.44
N ARG A 222 23.82 -8.41 18.18
CA ARG A 222 22.80 -8.47 19.24
C ARG A 222 21.44 -7.97 18.77
N ASP A 223 21.41 -6.91 18.00
CA ASP A 223 20.16 -6.22 17.61
C ASP A 223 19.64 -6.72 16.27
N MET A 224 20.52 -7.08 15.31
CA MET A 224 20.12 -7.61 14.00
C MET A 224 19.25 -8.88 14.08
N PRO A 225 19.52 -9.89 14.93
CA PRO A 225 18.63 -11.04 15.04
C PRO A 225 17.23 -10.69 15.54
N ARG A 226 17.09 -9.70 16.44
CA ARG A 226 15.81 -9.23 16.96
C ARG A 226 15.01 -8.50 15.89
N VAL A 227 15.66 -7.60 15.17
CA VAL A 227 15.07 -6.89 14.01
C VAL A 227 14.65 -7.89 12.93
N ALA A 228 15.54 -8.85 12.61
CA ALA A 228 15.24 -9.91 11.65
C ALA A 228 14.05 -10.76 12.11
N PHE A 229 13.98 -11.14 13.38
CA PHE A 229 12.86 -11.89 13.92
C PHE A 229 11.53 -11.13 13.76
N VAL A 230 11.50 -9.84 14.10
CA VAL A 230 10.30 -9.01 13.93
C VAL A 230 9.90 -8.93 12.45
N LEU A 231 10.85 -8.70 11.56
CA LEU A 231 10.59 -8.63 10.12
C LEU A 231 10.10 -9.96 9.54
N PHE A 232 10.73 -11.07 9.90
CA PHE A 232 10.43 -12.37 9.31
C PHE A 232 9.44 -13.22 10.10
N LYS A 233 8.94 -12.75 11.23
CA LYS A 233 8.02 -13.50 12.11
C LYS A 233 6.86 -14.15 11.35
N ASN A 234 6.20 -13.42 10.45
CA ASN A 234 5.07 -13.97 9.70
C ASN A 234 5.53 -14.99 8.65
N ALA A 235 6.67 -14.74 8.00
CA ALA A 235 7.25 -15.69 7.06
C ALA A 235 7.70 -16.97 7.76
N PHE A 236 8.24 -16.85 8.97
CA PHE A 236 8.60 -17.99 9.82
C PHE A 236 7.38 -18.84 10.17
N TRP A 237 6.29 -18.23 10.65
CA TRP A 237 5.05 -18.95 10.93
C TRP A 237 4.43 -19.57 9.67
N TYR A 238 4.56 -18.92 8.54
CA TYR A 238 4.12 -19.46 7.25
C TYR A 238 4.93 -20.71 6.86
N LEU A 239 6.26 -20.67 7.02
CA LEU A 239 7.13 -21.82 6.78
C LEU A 239 6.81 -22.97 7.74
N LEU A 240 6.61 -22.68 9.02
CA LEU A 240 6.20 -23.67 10.01
C LEU A 240 4.84 -24.31 9.68
N SER A 241 3.91 -23.53 9.16
CA SER A 241 2.63 -24.04 8.63
C SER A 241 2.84 -25.01 7.47
N ALA A 242 3.76 -24.70 6.55
CA ALA A 242 4.08 -25.57 5.42
C ALA A 242 4.73 -26.89 5.87
N ILE A 243 5.67 -26.83 6.81
CA ILE A 243 6.31 -28.02 7.38
C ILE A 243 5.29 -28.88 8.14
N GLY A 244 4.47 -28.27 9.01
CA GLY A 244 3.43 -28.97 9.76
C GLY A 244 2.40 -29.63 8.84
N SER A 245 2.02 -28.95 7.75
CA SER A 245 1.16 -29.50 6.71
C SER A 245 1.78 -30.74 6.04
N GLY A 246 3.07 -30.70 5.74
CA GLY A 246 3.81 -31.84 5.18
C GLY A 246 3.87 -33.04 6.15
N VAL A 247 4.14 -32.79 7.42
CA VAL A 247 4.12 -33.84 8.46
C VAL A 247 2.74 -34.49 8.56
N ILE A 248 1.67 -33.70 8.60
CA ILE A 248 0.29 -34.19 8.63
C ILE A 248 -0.02 -35.03 7.38
N GLU A 249 0.39 -34.55 6.19
CA GLU A 249 0.17 -35.27 4.93
C GLU A 249 0.85 -36.65 4.95
N ILE A 250 2.12 -36.71 5.31
CA ILE A 250 2.88 -37.96 5.36
C ILE A 250 2.28 -38.93 6.40
N THR A 251 1.99 -38.44 7.61
CA THR A 251 1.44 -39.28 8.69
C THR A 251 0.05 -39.79 8.33
N ALA A 252 -0.82 -38.91 7.83
CA ALA A 252 -2.17 -39.31 7.41
C ALA A 252 -2.13 -40.27 6.22
N PHE A 253 -1.26 -40.06 5.26
CA PHE A 253 -1.09 -40.96 4.11
C PHE A 253 -0.65 -42.34 4.60
N PHE A 254 0.35 -42.43 5.48
CA PHE A 254 0.79 -43.71 6.05
C PHE A 254 -0.32 -44.45 6.78
N LEU A 255 -1.03 -43.78 7.71
CA LEU A 255 -2.12 -44.39 8.48
C LEU A 255 -3.29 -44.83 7.58
N LEU A 256 -3.70 -43.97 6.64
CA LEU A 256 -4.82 -44.28 5.74
C LEU A 256 -4.45 -45.39 4.75
N THR A 257 -3.20 -45.47 4.30
CA THR A 257 -2.72 -46.58 3.45
C THR A 257 -2.75 -47.89 4.21
N HIS A 258 -2.32 -47.92 5.48
CA HIS A 258 -2.39 -49.09 6.32
C HIS A 258 -3.83 -49.59 6.50
N LEU A 259 -4.77 -48.67 6.74
CA LEU A 259 -6.23 -49.01 6.82
C LEU A 259 -6.78 -49.50 5.47
N ALA A 260 -6.42 -48.82 4.37
CA ALA A 260 -6.90 -49.16 3.02
C ALA A 260 -6.44 -50.56 2.55
N LEU A 261 -5.21 -50.97 2.92
CA LEU A 261 -4.69 -52.31 2.65
C LEU A 261 -5.50 -53.38 3.39
N GLY A 262 -6.02 -53.08 4.61
CA GLY A 262 -6.91 -53.97 5.36
C GLY A 262 -8.34 -54.11 4.77
N TRP A 263 -8.77 -53.19 3.91
CA TRP A 263 -10.13 -53.17 3.34
C TRP A 263 -10.29 -53.96 2.03
N ASN A 264 -9.20 -54.56 1.49
CA ASN A 264 -9.22 -55.41 0.27
C ASN A 264 -10.00 -54.83 -0.91
N PHE A 265 -9.68 -53.56 -1.29
CA PHE A 265 -10.27 -52.96 -2.48
C PHE A 265 -9.95 -53.77 -3.74
N SER A 266 -10.90 -53.81 -4.68
CA SER A 266 -10.82 -54.58 -5.93
C SER A 266 -9.73 -54.09 -6.90
N SER A 267 -9.11 -52.94 -6.68
CA SER A 267 -7.99 -52.44 -7.50
C SER A 267 -6.94 -51.68 -6.69
N ALA A 268 -5.67 -51.89 -7.03
CA ALA A 268 -4.55 -51.18 -6.41
C ALA A 268 -4.66 -49.65 -6.60
N ALA A 269 -5.28 -49.20 -7.70
CA ALA A 269 -5.51 -47.77 -7.93
C ALA A 269 -6.47 -47.16 -6.89
N LEU A 270 -7.55 -47.83 -6.52
CA LEU A 270 -8.48 -47.37 -5.48
C LEU A 270 -7.83 -47.40 -4.08
N THR A 271 -7.02 -48.44 -3.80
CA THR A 271 -6.27 -48.57 -2.54
C THR A 271 -5.35 -47.35 -2.31
N MET A 272 -4.72 -46.81 -3.34
CA MET A 272 -3.82 -45.65 -3.22
C MET A 272 -4.51 -44.29 -3.40
N ALA A 273 -5.59 -44.22 -4.18
CA ALA A 273 -6.29 -42.96 -4.42
C ALA A 273 -6.92 -42.38 -3.16
N LEU A 274 -7.60 -43.18 -2.35
CA LEU A 274 -8.26 -42.71 -1.15
C LEU A 274 -7.29 -42.12 -0.12
N PRO A 275 -6.20 -42.82 0.31
CA PRO A 275 -5.18 -42.24 1.18
C PRO A 275 -4.57 -40.97 0.63
N THR A 276 -4.24 -40.93 -0.66
CA THR A 276 -3.63 -39.77 -1.31
C THR A 276 -4.53 -38.55 -1.25
N VAL A 277 -5.80 -38.68 -1.62
CA VAL A 277 -6.74 -37.54 -1.62
C VAL A 277 -7.06 -37.10 -0.19
N ALA A 278 -7.32 -38.04 0.70
CA ALA A 278 -7.70 -37.74 2.08
C ALA A 278 -6.55 -37.06 2.85
N SER A 279 -5.32 -37.57 2.73
CA SER A 279 -4.15 -36.94 3.38
C SER A 279 -3.90 -35.49 2.88
N ARG A 280 -4.04 -35.26 1.56
CA ARG A 280 -3.92 -33.91 0.98
C ARG A 280 -5.04 -32.98 1.43
N VAL A 281 -6.26 -33.45 1.54
CA VAL A 281 -7.37 -32.65 2.07
C VAL A 281 -7.09 -32.28 3.54
N LEU A 282 -6.70 -33.24 4.38
CA LEU A 282 -6.39 -32.99 5.79
C LEU A 282 -5.24 -31.97 5.96
N SER A 283 -4.14 -32.15 5.21
CA SER A 283 -3.00 -31.24 5.26
C SER A 283 -3.39 -29.83 4.80
N SER A 284 -4.19 -29.72 3.74
CA SER A 284 -4.66 -28.42 3.23
C SER A 284 -5.60 -27.70 4.21
N ILE A 285 -6.45 -28.42 4.92
CA ILE A 285 -7.31 -27.88 5.97
C ILE A 285 -6.47 -27.30 7.11
N PHE A 286 -5.49 -28.06 7.61
CA PHE A 286 -4.56 -27.55 8.63
C PHE A 286 -3.82 -26.30 8.15
N ASN A 287 -3.23 -26.34 6.95
CA ASN A 287 -2.50 -25.22 6.37
C ASN A 287 -3.38 -23.96 6.24
N PHE A 288 -4.63 -24.15 5.77
CA PHE A 288 -5.59 -23.06 5.68
C PHE A 288 -5.87 -22.43 7.05
N PHE A 289 -6.25 -23.23 8.05
CA PHE A 289 -6.62 -22.72 9.37
C PHE A 289 -5.44 -22.08 10.09
N PHE A 290 -4.25 -22.66 9.98
CA PHE A 290 -3.05 -22.11 10.58
C PHE A 290 -2.70 -20.75 9.93
N ASN A 291 -2.67 -20.68 8.61
CA ASN A 291 -2.40 -19.45 7.88
C ASN A 291 -3.48 -18.39 8.14
N PHE A 292 -4.76 -18.80 8.19
CA PHE A 292 -5.87 -17.91 8.47
C PHE A 292 -5.79 -17.29 9.86
N LYS A 293 -5.53 -18.08 10.90
CA LYS A 293 -5.55 -17.62 12.30
C LYS A 293 -4.22 -17.05 12.78
N VAL A 294 -3.09 -17.69 12.43
CA VAL A 294 -1.77 -17.41 13.02
C VAL A 294 -0.95 -16.50 12.14
N VAL A 295 -0.88 -16.77 10.83
CA VAL A 295 0.02 -16.03 9.93
C VAL A 295 -0.60 -14.71 9.49
N PHE A 296 -1.82 -14.74 8.94
CA PHE A 296 -2.44 -13.60 8.28
C PHE A 296 -3.57 -12.95 9.08
N HIS A 297 -4.03 -13.56 10.18
CA HIS A 297 -5.12 -13.06 11.03
C HIS A 297 -6.38 -12.73 10.20
N GLY A 298 -6.75 -13.63 9.29
CA GLY A 298 -7.82 -13.44 8.32
C GLY A 298 -9.21 -13.26 8.99
N LYS A 299 -10.05 -12.43 8.40
CA LYS A 299 -11.39 -12.10 8.93
C LYS A 299 -12.55 -12.46 7.99
N GLN A 300 -12.26 -13.01 6.79
CA GLN A 300 -13.27 -13.17 5.74
C GLN A 300 -13.65 -14.64 5.50
N LYS A 301 -14.96 -14.92 5.41
CA LYS A 301 -15.48 -16.23 4.97
C LYS A 301 -15.05 -16.61 3.54
N ARG A 302 -14.88 -15.61 2.64
CA ARG A 302 -14.43 -15.84 1.25
C ARG A 302 -12.98 -16.29 1.13
N SER A 303 -12.19 -16.21 2.19
CA SER A 303 -10.79 -16.67 2.20
C SER A 303 -10.66 -18.15 1.92
N VAL A 304 -11.63 -18.98 2.33
CA VAL A 304 -11.67 -20.41 2.03
C VAL A 304 -11.67 -20.64 0.52
N PHE A 305 -12.62 -20.06 -0.20
CA PHE A 305 -12.73 -20.24 -1.65
C PHE A 305 -11.46 -19.76 -2.38
N ARG A 306 -10.95 -18.60 -2.02
CA ARG A 306 -9.71 -18.04 -2.62
C ARG A 306 -8.49 -18.91 -2.33
N TYR A 307 -8.40 -19.47 -1.13
CA TYR A 307 -7.31 -20.36 -0.75
C TYR A 307 -7.31 -21.62 -1.62
N TYR A 308 -8.45 -22.31 -1.73
CA TYR A 308 -8.52 -23.52 -2.54
C TYR A 308 -8.39 -23.25 -4.04
N THR A 309 -8.83 -22.09 -4.54
CA THR A 309 -8.52 -21.65 -5.92
C THR A 309 -7.02 -21.52 -6.13
N LEU A 310 -6.32 -20.85 -5.21
CA LEU A 310 -4.85 -20.70 -5.30
C LEU A 310 -4.14 -22.06 -5.20
N TRP A 311 -4.58 -22.90 -4.27
CA TRP A 311 -4.04 -24.25 -4.07
C TRP A 311 -4.17 -25.12 -5.34
N THR A 312 -5.33 -25.10 -5.99
CA THR A 312 -5.54 -25.83 -7.28
C THR A 312 -4.63 -25.31 -8.37
N VAL A 313 -4.49 -24.00 -8.51
CA VAL A 313 -3.57 -23.40 -9.51
C VAL A 313 -2.12 -23.81 -9.23
N GLN A 314 -1.69 -23.76 -7.99
CA GLN A 314 -0.34 -24.16 -7.60
C GLN A 314 -0.07 -25.64 -7.85
N LEU A 315 -1.05 -26.49 -7.57
CA LEU A 315 -0.95 -27.93 -7.87
C LEU A 315 -0.74 -28.16 -9.36
N GLY A 316 -1.51 -27.48 -10.22
CA GLY A 316 -1.35 -27.56 -11.69
C GLY A 316 0.01 -27.06 -12.17
N ILE A 317 0.50 -25.94 -11.62
CA ILE A 317 1.82 -25.39 -11.98
C ILE A 317 2.93 -26.35 -11.53
N SER A 318 2.89 -26.84 -10.29
CA SER A 318 3.90 -27.77 -9.75
C SER A 318 3.93 -29.07 -10.57
N TYR A 319 2.76 -29.61 -10.94
CA TYR A 319 2.67 -30.77 -11.80
C TYR A 319 3.25 -30.53 -13.20
N GLY A 320 2.88 -29.42 -13.83
CA GLY A 320 3.41 -29.05 -15.16
C GLY A 320 4.93 -28.90 -15.16
N ILE A 321 5.49 -28.26 -14.12
CA ILE A 321 6.94 -28.15 -13.94
C ILE A 321 7.58 -29.52 -13.75
N ALA A 322 6.99 -30.40 -12.95
CA ALA A 322 7.49 -31.75 -12.76
C ALA A 322 7.55 -32.53 -14.08
N CYS A 323 6.50 -32.45 -14.92
CA CYS A 323 6.48 -33.07 -16.24
C CYS A 323 7.58 -32.53 -17.16
N LEU A 324 7.75 -31.20 -17.20
CA LEU A 324 8.79 -30.56 -18.01
C LEU A 324 10.20 -30.94 -17.56
N LEU A 325 10.45 -30.94 -16.23
CA LEU A 325 11.73 -31.35 -15.65
C LEU A 325 12.03 -32.82 -15.96
N THR A 326 11.02 -33.69 -15.83
CA THR A 326 11.19 -35.11 -16.17
C THR A 326 11.56 -35.27 -17.64
N ALA A 327 10.82 -34.66 -18.55
CA ALA A 327 11.10 -34.74 -19.98
C ALA A 327 12.48 -34.17 -20.34
N TRP A 328 12.91 -33.10 -19.69
CA TRP A 328 14.20 -32.47 -19.95
C TRP A 328 15.37 -33.29 -19.38
N ILE A 329 15.28 -33.74 -18.11
CA ILE A 329 16.38 -34.43 -17.44
C ILE A 329 16.57 -35.88 -17.97
N THR A 330 15.47 -36.57 -18.32
CA THR A 330 15.56 -37.90 -18.92
C THR A 330 16.28 -37.87 -20.28
N GLY A 331 16.26 -36.74 -20.97
CA GLY A 331 17.00 -36.56 -22.24
C GLY A 331 18.53 -36.60 -22.10
N PHE A 332 19.08 -36.46 -20.89
CA PHE A 332 20.53 -36.56 -20.67
C PHE A 332 21.07 -38.01 -20.58
N GLY A 333 20.22 -39.02 -20.54
CA GLY A 333 20.64 -40.42 -20.54
C GLY A 333 21.35 -40.87 -19.27
N TRP A 334 21.17 -40.17 -18.15
CA TRP A 334 21.80 -40.50 -16.87
C TRP A 334 21.21 -41.77 -16.24
N SER A 335 21.94 -42.39 -15.30
CA SER A 335 21.40 -43.53 -14.57
C SER A 335 20.07 -43.18 -13.85
N VAL A 336 19.19 -44.17 -13.75
CA VAL A 336 17.86 -43.96 -13.14
C VAL A 336 17.91 -43.32 -11.74
N PRO A 337 18.81 -43.75 -10.81
CA PRO A 337 18.90 -43.12 -9.48
C PRO A 337 19.31 -41.63 -9.57
N LEU A 338 20.30 -41.29 -10.40
CA LEU A 338 20.77 -39.93 -10.56
C LEU A 338 19.69 -39.02 -11.17
N THR A 339 19.00 -39.51 -12.17
CA THR A 339 17.85 -38.84 -12.81
C THR A 339 16.75 -38.55 -11.78
N ALA A 340 16.37 -39.53 -10.97
CA ALA A 340 15.33 -39.39 -9.95
C ALA A 340 15.73 -38.37 -8.86
N ILE A 341 16.97 -38.42 -8.37
CA ILE A 341 17.48 -37.46 -7.38
C ILE A 341 17.45 -36.04 -7.95
N THR A 342 17.94 -35.86 -9.19
CA THR A 342 18.00 -34.53 -9.84
C THR A 342 16.60 -33.95 -10.07
N ILE A 343 15.65 -34.73 -10.60
CA ILE A 343 14.27 -34.31 -10.77
C ILE A 343 13.67 -33.90 -9.42
N THR A 344 13.89 -34.71 -8.38
CA THR A 344 13.36 -34.44 -7.04
C THR A 344 13.91 -33.13 -6.47
N LEU A 345 15.22 -32.90 -6.54
CA LEU A 345 15.85 -31.67 -6.05
C LEU A 345 15.37 -30.44 -6.81
N CYS A 346 15.34 -30.50 -8.15
CA CYS A 346 14.86 -29.41 -8.98
C CYS A 346 13.39 -29.09 -8.70
N LYS A 347 12.55 -30.12 -8.54
CA LYS A 347 11.15 -29.94 -8.19
C LYS A 347 10.99 -29.24 -6.83
N TYR A 348 11.71 -29.66 -5.79
CA TYR A 348 11.66 -29.02 -4.49
C TYR A 348 12.10 -27.56 -4.53
N LEU A 349 13.13 -27.22 -5.31
CA LEU A 349 13.53 -25.83 -5.52
C LEU A 349 12.43 -25.01 -6.20
N CYS A 350 11.78 -25.56 -7.21
CA CYS A 350 10.65 -24.90 -7.86
C CYS A 350 9.45 -24.73 -6.90
N ASP A 351 9.12 -25.75 -6.13
CA ASP A 351 8.04 -25.67 -5.13
C ASP A 351 8.34 -24.65 -4.03
N LEU A 352 9.61 -24.47 -3.64
CA LEU A 352 10.04 -23.40 -2.73
C LEU A 352 9.77 -22.02 -3.32
N VAL A 353 10.11 -21.80 -4.60
CA VAL A 353 9.82 -20.53 -5.30
C VAL A 353 8.33 -20.27 -5.38
N ILE A 354 7.54 -21.30 -5.73
CA ILE A 354 6.08 -21.24 -5.75
C ILE A 354 5.53 -20.90 -4.37
N SER A 355 6.09 -21.46 -3.30
CA SER A 355 5.69 -21.18 -1.92
C SER A 355 5.97 -19.73 -1.52
N ILE A 356 7.12 -19.17 -1.89
CA ILE A 356 7.45 -17.77 -1.65
C ILE A 356 6.47 -16.84 -2.39
N ALA A 357 6.19 -17.13 -3.65
CA ALA A 357 5.19 -16.39 -4.43
C ALA A 357 3.79 -16.52 -3.81
N SER A 358 3.44 -17.71 -3.33
CA SER A 358 2.18 -18.01 -2.65
C SER A 358 2.01 -17.17 -1.39
N TYR A 359 3.05 -16.98 -0.58
CA TYR A 359 2.99 -16.11 0.59
C TYR A 359 2.49 -14.71 0.20
N GLY A 360 3.08 -14.11 -0.84
CA GLY A 360 2.67 -12.81 -1.34
C GLY A 360 1.21 -12.77 -1.81
N ILE A 361 0.76 -13.80 -2.53
CA ILE A 361 -0.62 -13.92 -3.03
C ILE A 361 -1.59 -14.17 -1.87
N GLN A 362 -1.26 -15.06 -0.94
CA GLN A 362 -2.09 -15.32 0.23
C GLN A 362 -2.30 -14.06 1.07
N ARG A 363 -1.24 -13.30 1.34
CA ARG A 363 -1.32 -12.03 2.05
C ARG A 363 -2.20 -11.00 1.32
N SER A 364 -1.97 -10.79 0.02
CA SER A 364 -2.56 -9.68 -0.73
C SER A 364 -3.94 -9.98 -1.32
N TRP A 365 -4.31 -11.26 -1.44
CA TRP A 365 -5.56 -11.67 -2.09
C TRP A 365 -6.39 -12.64 -1.25
N VAL A 366 -5.80 -13.75 -0.77
CA VAL A 366 -6.55 -14.80 -0.06
C VAL A 366 -7.07 -14.29 1.27
N PHE A 367 -6.17 -13.76 2.10
CA PHE A 367 -6.44 -13.30 3.46
C PHE A 367 -6.53 -11.78 3.59
N ALA A 368 -6.41 -11.05 2.49
CA ALA A 368 -6.55 -9.60 2.49
C ALA A 368 -7.92 -9.19 3.05
N ASP A 369 -7.93 -8.25 3.98
CA ASP A 369 -9.16 -7.67 4.50
C ASP A 369 -9.82 -6.77 3.42
N PRO A 370 -11.16 -6.78 3.28
CA PRO A 370 -11.85 -5.87 2.36
C PRO A 370 -11.61 -4.40 2.64
N LYS A 371 -11.34 -4.06 3.90
CA LYS A 371 -11.03 -2.68 4.31
C LYS A 371 -9.62 -2.23 3.92
N ASP A 372 -8.65 -3.15 3.68
CA ASP A 372 -7.33 -2.83 3.12
C ASP A 372 -7.41 -2.34 1.66
N LYS A 373 -8.60 -2.35 1.09
CA LYS A 373 -8.89 -1.92 -0.29
C LYS A 373 -9.15 -0.42 -0.42
N ARG A 374 -9.02 0.39 0.62
CA ARG A 374 -9.30 1.83 0.52
C ARG A 374 -8.38 2.57 -0.46
N LEU A 375 -7.17 2.05 -0.72
CA LEU A 375 -6.26 2.59 -1.74
C LEU A 375 -6.25 1.80 -3.05
N HIS A 376 -6.76 0.54 -3.07
CA HIS A 376 -6.73 -0.34 -4.24
C HIS A 376 -7.98 -1.23 -4.29
N PHE A 377 -9.11 -0.68 -4.73
CA PHE A 377 -10.33 -1.44 -4.94
C PHE A 377 -10.39 -2.16 -6.30
N TYR A 378 -9.42 -1.93 -7.18
CA TYR A 378 -9.38 -2.58 -8.49
C TYR A 378 -9.28 -4.11 -8.39
N GLY A 379 -10.13 -4.79 -9.17
CA GLY A 379 -10.19 -6.25 -9.21
C GLY A 379 -8.93 -6.90 -9.79
N PHE A 380 -8.84 -8.22 -9.60
CA PHE A 380 -7.72 -9.03 -10.10
C PHE A 380 -7.49 -8.86 -11.60
N PHE A 381 -8.56 -8.85 -12.40
CA PHE A 381 -8.46 -8.79 -13.86
C PHE A 381 -7.77 -7.53 -14.36
N LEU A 382 -8.08 -6.35 -13.80
CA LEU A 382 -7.35 -5.13 -14.15
C LEU A 382 -5.87 -5.22 -13.75
N ARG A 383 -5.58 -5.73 -12.55
CA ARG A 383 -4.19 -5.85 -12.07
C ARG A 383 -3.38 -6.79 -12.97
N PHE A 384 -3.98 -7.88 -13.42
CA PHE A 384 -3.42 -8.80 -14.39
C PHE A 384 -3.16 -8.09 -15.74
N CYS A 385 -4.17 -7.46 -16.31
CA CYS A 385 -4.03 -6.70 -17.56
C CYS A 385 -3.00 -5.58 -17.44
N ARG A 386 -2.98 -4.85 -16.31
CA ARG A 386 -2.01 -3.76 -16.04
C ARG A 386 -0.58 -4.29 -15.95
N PHE A 387 -0.37 -5.48 -15.39
CA PHE A 387 0.94 -6.12 -15.36
C PHE A 387 1.46 -6.36 -16.77
N PHE A 388 0.70 -7.07 -17.62
CA PHE A 388 1.09 -7.34 -19.00
C PHE A 388 1.21 -6.06 -19.82
N PHE A 389 0.28 -5.12 -19.67
CA PHE A 389 0.33 -3.85 -20.39
C PHE A 389 1.60 -3.05 -20.07
N ASN A 390 2.04 -3.06 -18.81
CA ASN A 390 3.26 -2.38 -18.38
C ASN A 390 4.56 -3.03 -18.91
N LEU A 391 4.51 -4.27 -19.42
CA LEU A 391 5.65 -4.89 -20.10
C LEU A 391 5.91 -4.28 -21.48
N PHE A 392 4.84 -3.82 -22.16
CA PHE A 392 4.90 -3.37 -23.55
C PHE A 392 4.69 -1.86 -23.71
N VAL A 393 4.05 -1.20 -22.75
CA VAL A 393 3.70 0.22 -22.83
C VAL A 393 4.30 0.99 -21.67
N ARG A 394 5.13 1.99 -22.00
CA ARG A 394 5.78 2.84 -21.00
C ARG A 394 4.75 3.54 -20.12
N LYS A 395 4.91 3.42 -18.80
CA LYS A 395 4.10 4.09 -17.79
C LYS A 395 4.45 5.57 -17.72
N TYR A 396 3.44 6.44 -17.52
CA TYR A 396 3.66 7.85 -17.22
C TYR A 396 4.04 8.02 -15.76
N LYS A 397 4.84 9.04 -15.45
CA LYS A 397 5.09 9.46 -14.06
C LYS A 397 3.90 10.29 -13.58
N SER A 398 3.41 10.05 -12.38
CA SER A 398 2.34 10.85 -11.79
C SER A 398 2.88 11.62 -10.59
N ASN A 399 2.66 12.91 -10.58
CA ASN A 399 2.97 13.79 -9.45
C ASN A 399 1.78 13.98 -8.51
N LEU A 400 0.62 13.36 -8.85
CA LEU A 400 -0.59 13.43 -8.03
C LEU A 400 -0.42 12.64 -6.74
N GLN A 401 -0.81 13.25 -5.63
CA GLN A 401 -0.89 12.59 -4.33
C GLN A 401 -2.29 11.97 -4.11
N PRO A 402 -2.41 10.89 -3.31
CA PRO A 402 -3.71 10.38 -2.90
C PRO A 402 -4.54 11.50 -2.25
N PRO A 403 -5.81 11.67 -2.64
CA PRO A 403 -6.64 12.72 -2.08
C PRO A 403 -6.98 12.43 -0.61
N GLU A 404 -7.01 13.47 0.20
CA GLU A 404 -7.40 13.40 1.62
C GLU A 404 -8.92 13.28 1.80
N LYS A 405 -9.65 13.92 0.91
CA LYS A 405 -11.12 13.95 0.85
C LYS A 405 -11.63 13.37 -0.46
N PRO A 406 -12.90 12.93 -0.52
CA PRO A 406 -13.51 12.52 -1.77
C PRO A 406 -13.41 13.63 -2.80
N THR A 407 -12.80 13.35 -3.94
CA THR A 407 -12.48 14.33 -4.97
C THR A 407 -13.02 13.89 -6.32
N VAL A 408 -13.54 14.81 -7.10
CA VAL A 408 -13.98 14.58 -8.48
C VAL A 408 -12.87 15.03 -9.43
N TYR A 409 -12.18 14.06 -10.01
CA TYR A 409 -11.16 14.31 -11.03
C TYR A 409 -11.78 14.43 -12.41
N LEU A 410 -11.30 15.36 -13.19
CA LEU A 410 -11.73 15.61 -14.58
C LEU A 410 -10.52 15.47 -15.49
N CYS A 411 -10.66 14.69 -16.56
CA CYS A 411 -9.63 14.49 -17.55
C CYS A 411 -10.24 14.41 -18.94
N ARG A 412 -9.57 14.93 -19.96
CA ARG A 412 -10.03 14.78 -21.34
C ARG A 412 -9.91 13.33 -21.81
N HIS A 413 -10.89 12.89 -22.59
CA HIS A 413 -10.94 11.50 -23.05
C HIS A 413 -9.83 11.16 -24.04
N LEU A 414 -9.37 12.13 -24.88
CA LEU A 414 -8.31 11.98 -25.87
C LEU A 414 -8.38 10.63 -26.62
N HIS A 415 -9.53 10.35 -27.21
CA HIS A 415 -9.91 9.03 -27.71
C HIS A 415 -9.88 7.96 -26.59
N THR A 416 -9.17 6.86 -26.77
CA THR A 416 -9.01 5.81 -25.75
C THR A 416 -7.72 5.95 -24.93
N LYS A 417 -6.83 6.89 -25.29
CA LYS A 417 -5.51 7.03 -24.64
C LYS A 417 -5.64 7.57 -23.22
N GLY A 418 -6.50 8.56 -22.99
CA GLY A 418 -6.71 9.19 -21.67
C GLY A 418 -7.06 8.18 -20.60
N PRO A 419 -8.19 7.47 -20.67
CA PRO A 419 -8.57 6.47 -19.67
C PRO A 419 -7.52 5.38 -19.44
N ILE A 420 -6.89 4.87 -20.51
CA ILE A 420 -5.88 3.81 -20.40
C ILE A 420 -4.67 4.32 -19.61
N LYS A 421 -4.17 5.53 -19.91
CA LYS A 421 -3.01 6.11 -19.22
C LYS A 421 -3.30 6.45 -17.76
N ILE A 422 -4.49 6.95 -17.47
CA ILE A 422 -4.96 7.19 -16.10
C ILE A 422 -4.92 5.88 -15.30
N TYR A 423 -5.59 4.82 -15.78
CA TYR A 423 -5.60 3.53 -15.09
C TYR A 423 -4.22 2.86 -14.99
N GLN A 424 -3.32 3.14 -15.94
CA GLN A 424 -1.95 2.62 -15.91
C GLN A 424 -1.10 3.32 -14.83
N SER A 425 -1.28 4.62 -14.63
CA SER A 425 -0.25 5.48 -14.04
C SER A 425 -0.64 6.18 -12.74
N LEU A 426 -1.93 6.34 -12.44
CA LEU A 426 -2.35 6.92 -11.16
C LEU A 426 -1.83 6.10 -9.98
N PRO A 427 -1.32 6.75 -8.92
CA PRO A 427 -0.83 6.08 -7.71
C PRO A 427 -1.96 5.58 -6.80
N PHE A 428 -3.19 6.03 -7.02
CA PHE A 428 -4.40 5.66 -6.27
C PHE A 428 -5.51 5.24 -7.22
N ASP A 429 -6.53 4.57 -6.70
CA ASP A 429 -7.67 4.09 -7.46
C ASP A 429 -8.78 5.15 -7.53
N VAL A 430 -9.47 5.23 -8.69
CA VAL A 430 -10.63 6.11 -8.92
C VAL A 430 -11.75 5.37 -9.63
N HIS A 431 -13.01 5.74 -9.36
CA HIS A 431 -14.17 5.20 -10.05
C HIS A 431 -14.49 6.04 -11.28
N SER A 432 -14.22 5.51 -12.45
CA SER A 432 -14.51 6.26 -13.69
C SER A 432 -15.93 6.09 -14.16
N TYR A 433 -16.46 7.15 -14.74
CA TYR A 433 -17.72 7.12 -15.48
C TYR A 433 -17.56 6.35 -16.80
N VAL A 434 -18.36 5.33 -17.00
CA VAL A 434 -18.35 4.49 -18.21
C VAL A 434 -19.78 4.23 -18.68
N LEU A 435 -20.02 4.33 -19.99
CA LEU A 435 -21.34 4.03 -20.55
C LEU A 435 -21.82 2.63 -20.15
N LYS A 436 -23.07 2.51 -19.72
CA LYS A 436 -23.72 1.25 -19.32
C LYS A 436 -23.50 0.10 -20.32
N ASN A 437 -23.42 0.44 -21.61
CA ASN A 437 -23.25 -0.55 -22.68
C ASN A 437 -21.97 -1.39 -22.55
N PHE A 438 -20.97 -0.95 -21.79
CA PHE A 438 -19.72 -1.67 -21.62
C PHE A 438 -19.65 -2.59 -20.39
N PHE A 439 -20.74 -2.72 -19.61
CA PHE A 439 -20.74 -3.50 -18.37
C PHE A 439 -21.02 -5.00 -18.54
N THR A 440 -21.68 -5.40 -19.63
CA THR A 440 -21.94 -6.83 -19.91
C THR A 440 -21.38 -7.23 -21.25
N PHE A 441 -20.98 -8.50 -21.39
CA PHE A 441 -20.48 -9.03 -22.66
C PHE A 441 -21.48 -8.77 -23.83
N LYS A 442 -22.76 -9.10 -23.60
CA LYS A 442 -23.81 -8.96 -24.64
C LYS A 442 -24.00 -7.52 -25.09
N SER A 443 -24.06 -6.55 -24.14
CA SER A 443 -24.20 -5.13 -24.47
C SER A 443 -22.94 -4.55 -25.10
N CYS A 444 -21.76 -5.01 -24.64
CA CYS A 444 -20.48 -4.62 -25.19
C CYS A 444 -20.31 -5.11 -26.64
N LEU A 445 -20.65 -6.37 -26.89
CA LEU A 445 -20.63 -6.95 -28.25
C LEU A 445 -21.60 -6.22 -29.20
N LYS A 446 -22.80 -5.88 -28.72
CA LYS A 446 -23.76 -5.07 -29.50
C LYS A 446 -23.19 -3.69 -29.84
N GLN A 447 -22.54 -3.03 -28.87
CA GLN A 447 -21.94 -1.70 -29.05
C GLN A 447 -20.74 -1.74 -30.02
N PHE A 448 -19.83 -2.68 -29.85
CA PHE A 448 -18.65 -2.81 -30.73
C PHE A 448 -19.02 -3.33 -32.11
N GLY A 449 -19.77 -4.42 -32.19
CA GLY A 449 -20.16 -5.07 -33.45
C GLY A 449 -21.24 -4.34 -34.21
N GLY A 450 -22.10 -3.58 -33.53
CA GLY A 450 -23.18 -2.83 -34.18
C GLY A 450 -22.80 -1.40 -34.56
N TYR A 451 -21.82 -0.79 -33.90
CA TYR A 451 -21.46 0.61 -34.14
C TYR A 451 -19.96 0.87 -34.19
N THR A 452 -19.22 0.61 -33.10
CA THR A 452 -17.87 1.14 -32.92
C THR A 452 -16.87 0.61 -33.96
N PHE A 453 -16.86 -0.69 -34.25
CA PHE A 453 -15.91 -1.29 -35.19
C PHE A 453 -16.45 -1.43 -36.61
N THR A 454 -17.76 -1.25 -36.81
CA THR A 454 -18.44 -1.48 -38.08
C THR A 454 -18.93 -0.18 -38.70
N VAL A 455 -20.01 0.42 -38.18
CA VAL A 455 -20.66 1.61 -38.73
C VAL A 455 -19.74 2.82 -38.69
N LYS A 456 -19.12 3.11 -37.55
CA LYS A 456 -18.22 4.26 -37.39
C LYS A 456 -17.05 4.26 -38.38
N HIS A 457 -16.54 3.08 -38.74
CA HIS A 457 -15.44 2.93 -39.69
C HIS A 457 -15.88 2.48 -41.10
N LYS A 458 -17.18 2.55 -41.39
CA LYS A 458 -17.77 2.20 -42.74
C LYS A 458 -17.26 0.86 -43.31
N LYS A 459 -17.07 -0.15 -42.44
CA LYS A 459 -16.55 -1.47 -42.86
C LYS A 459 -17.58 -2.25 -43.69
N LYS A 460 -17.15 -2.85 -44.81
CA LYS A 460 -17.95 -3.68 -45.72
C LYS A 460 -17.20 -4.98 -46.08
N GLY A 461 -17.91 -5.97 -46.59
CA GLY A 461 -17.34 -7.25 -47.06
C GLY A 461 -16.52 -7.97 -45.98
N LEU A 462 -15.38 -8.53 -46.33
CA LEU A 462 -14.44 -9.22 -45.43
C LEU A 462 -14.02 -8.34 -44.24
N GLY A 463 -13.87 -7.03 -44.45
CA GLY A 463 -13.56 -6.08 -43.39
C GLY A 463 -14.63 -6.04 -42.29
N LEU A 464 -15.90 -6.27 -42.61
CA LEU A 464 -17.00 -6.37 -41.64
C LEU A 464 -16.88 -7.65 -40.82
N VAL A 465 -16.48 -8.76 -41.42
CA VAL A 465 -16.27 -10.03 -40.70
C VAL A 465 -15.15 -9.88 -39.67
N PHE A 466 -13.98 -9.36 -40.06
CA PHE A 466 -12.87 -9.09 -39.16
C PHE A 466 -13.24 -8.10 -38.07
N ALA A 467 -14.03 -7.05 -38.37
CA ALA A 467 -14.53 -6.10 -37.38
C ALA A 467 -15.45 -6.78 -36.36
N LYS A 468 -16.32 -7.70 -36.74
CA LYS A 468 -17.17 -8.48 -35.84
C LYS A 468 -16.36 -9.44 -34.95
N ILE A 469 -15.36 -10.10 -35.52
CA ILE A 469 -14.43 -10.95 -34.76
C ILE A 469 -13.67 -10.11 -33.75
N GLY A 470 -13.12 -8.95 -34.14
CA GLY A 470 -12.48 -8.00 -33.24
C GLY A 470 -13.41 -7.51 -32.13
N ALA A 471 -14.69 -7.23 -32.45
CA ALA A 471 -15.70 -6.86 -31.47
C ALA A 471 -15.96 -7.96 -30.44
N PHE A 472 -15.95 -9.21 -30.85
CA PHE A 472 -16.09 -10.36 -29.94
C PHE A 472 -14.94 -10.42 -28.93
N PHE A 473 -13.70 -10.39 -29.39
CA PHE A 473 -12.53 -10.43 -28.52
C PHE A 473 -12.43 -9.18 -27.63
N ALA A 474 -12.70 -7.99 -28.16
CA ALA A 474 -12.74 -6.77 -27.36
C ALA A 474 -13.79 -6.86 -26.25
N SER A 475 -14.96 -7.44 -26.51
CA SER A 475 -16.03 -7.60 -25.50
C SER A 475 -15.65 -8.58 -24.39
N LEU A 476 -14.87 -9.63 -24.71
CA LEU A 476 -14.33 -10.57 -23.69
C LEU A 476 -13.40 -9.87 -22.70
N VAL A 477 -12.69 -8.84 -23.13
CA VAL A 477 -11.73 -8.11 -22.30
C VAL A 477 -12.38 -6.89 -21.62
N VAL A 478 -13.10 -6.06 -22.38
CA VAL A 478 -13.60 -4.76 -21.89
C VAL A 478 -14.67 -4.92 -20.82
N ALA A 479 -15.64 -5.81 -20.97
CA ALA A 479 -16.70 -5.97 -19.99
C ALA A 479 -16.19 -6.46 -18.61
N PRO A 480 -15.30 -7.46 -18.48
CA PRO A 480 -14.65 -7.78 -17.21
C PRO A 480 -13.76 -6.65 -16.68
N LEU A 481 -13.07 -5.93 -17.56
CA LEU A 481 -12.19 -4.82 -17.19
C LEU A 481 -12.98 -3.69 -16.52
N VAL A 482 -14.06 -3.24 -17.14
CA VAL A 482 -14.95 -2.18 -16.62
C VAL A 482 -15.51 -2.55 -15.24
N ARG A 483 -15.89 -3.81 -15.04
CA ARG A 483 -16.32 -4.31 -13.71
C ARG A 483 -15.17 -4.39 -12.72
N SER A 484 -13.98 -4.76 -13.18
CA SER A 484 -12.78 -4.86 -12.34
C SER A 484 -12.31 -3.51 -11.80
N VAL A 485 -12.53 -2.43 -12.55
CA VAL A 485 -12.25 -1.05 -12.09
C VAL A 485 -13.37 -0.47 -11.25
N GLN A 486 -14.45 -1.20 -11.01
CA GLN A 486 -15.65 -0.73 -10.31
C GLN A 486 -16.18 0.59 -10.89
N ALA A 487 -16.20 0.68 -12.22
CA ALA A 487 -16.67 1.85 -12.92
C ALA A 487 -18.14 2.19 -12.57
N ILE A 488 -18.50 3.44 -12.70
CA ILE A 488 -19.85 3.93 -12.49
C ILE A 488 -20.61 3.91 -13.82
N PRO A 489 -21.72 3.16 -13.92
CA PRO A 489 -22.48 3.12 -15.16
C PRO A 489 -23.19 4.46 -15.43
N VAL A 490 -22.91 5.05 -16.58
CA VAL A 490 -23.58 6.26 -17.05
C VAL A 490 -24.80 5.87 -17.88
N TYR A 491 -25.96 6.32 -17.43
CA TYR A 491 -27.23 6.18 -18.13
C TYR A 491 -27.55 7.49 -18.83
N ARG A 492 -27.74 7.46 -20.15
CA ARG A 492 -28.09 8.62 -20.94
C ARG A 492 -29.63 8.70 -21.11
N GLY A 493 -30.20 9.79 -20.63
CA GLY A 493 -31.62 10.15 -20.81
C GLY A 493 -32.58 9.63 -19.72
N GLY A 494 -33.58 10.42 -19.41
CA GLY A 494 -34.71 10.11 -18.53
C GLY A 494 -34.37 9.85 -17.06
N ASN A 495 -35.29 9.20 -16.34
CA ASN A 495 -35.17 8.90 -14.91
C ASN A 495 -34.01 7.97 -14.56
N ASP A 496 -33.43 7.30 -15.54
CA ASP A 496 -32.29 6.39 -15.31
C ASP A 496 -30.99 7.13 -14.94
N SER A 497 -30.84 8.41 -15.28
CA SER A 497 -29.67 9.22 -14.87
C SER A 497 -29.52 9.32 -13.36
N LEU A 498 -30.60 9.26 -12.59
CA LEU A 498 -30.57 9.23 -11.13
C LEU A 498 -29.82 8.01 -10.57
N LYS A 499 -29.77 6.89 -11.30
CA LYS A 499 -29.02 5.70 -10.92
C LYS A 499 -27.51 5.97 -10.93
N THR A 500 -27.02 6.79 -11.89
CA THR A 500 -25.62 7.23 -11.95
C THR A 500 -25.28 8.05 -10.71
N TYR A 501 -26.09 9.08 -10.39
CA TYR A 501 -25.85 9.93 -9.22
C TYR A 501 -25.90 9.14 -7.91
N ARG A 502 -26.90 8.27 -7.74
CA ARG A 502 -26.99 7.41 -6.53
C ARG A 502 -25.74 6.54 -6.35
N LYS A 503 -25.26 5.94 -7.45
CA LYS A 503 -24.07 5.11 -7.39
C LYS A 503 -22.79 5.92 -7.13
N THR A 504 -22.71 7.13 -7.66
CA THR A 504 -21.61 8.07 -7.41
C THR A 504 -21.58 8.47 -5.95
N MET A 505 -22.73 8.88 -5.39
CA MET A 505 -22.82 9.22 -3.97
C MET A 505 -22.45 8.07 -3.04
N GLU A 506 -22.82 6.83 -3.39
CA GLU A 506 -22.39 5.64 -2.62
C GLU A 506 -20.86 5.53 -2.48
N TYR A 507 -20.10 5.92 -3.50
CA TYR A 507 -18.64 5.90 -3.46
C TYR A 507 -18.08 7.13 -2.74
N LEU A 508 -18.61 8.32 -3.00
CA LEU A 508 -18.20 9.56 -2.30
C LEU A 508 -18.44 9.45 -0.79
N ASP A 509 -19.56 8.86 -0.36
CA ASP A 509 -19.88 8.59 1.06
C ASP A 509 -18.87 7.63 1.73
N LYS A 510 -18.17 6.81 0.96
CA LYS A 510 -17.10 5.91 1.44
C LYS A 510 -15.74 6.58 1.49
N GLY A 511 -15.64 7.84 1.11
CA GLY A 511 -14.38 8.55 0.97
C GLY A 511 -13.60 8.22 -0.31
N GLU A 512 -14.28 7.61 -1.31
CA GLU A 512 -13.66 7.18 -2.57
C GLU A 512 -13.83 8.28 -3.64
N SER A 513 -12.83 8.44 -4.51
CA SER A 513 -12.79 9.52 -5.51
C SER A 513 -13.28 9.05 -6.89
N ILE A 514 -13.76 10.01 -7.67
CA ILE A 514 -14.40 9.77 -8.96
C ILE A 514 -13.56 10.37 -10.08
N MET A 515 -13.50 9.70 -11.24
CA MET A 515 -12.90 10.22 -12.46
C MET A 515 -13.98 10.39 -13.54
N ILE A 516 -14.10 11.58 -14.09
CA ILE A 516 -15.07 11.93 -15.13
C ILE A 516 -14.32 12.41 -16.37
N TYR A 517 -14.79 11.96 -17.53
CA TYR A 517 -14.35 12.46 -18.83
C TYR A 517 -15.49 13.29 -19.42
N PRO A 518 -15.45 14.65 -19.24
CA PRO A 518 -16.60 15.49 -19.50
C PRO A 518 -16.81 15.86 -20.96
N ASP A 519 -15.94 15.41 -21.87
CA ASP A 519 -16.00 15.73 -23.29
C ASP A 519 -17.35 15.32 -23.89
N VAL A 520 -18.01 16.25 -24.60
CA VAL A 520 -19.26 15.99 -25.35
C VAL A 520 -18.96 15.19 -26.61
N ASP A 521 -17.91 15.55 -27.34
CA ASP A 521 -17.42 14.81 -28.51
C ASP A 521 -16.13 14.08 -28.21
N TYR A 522 -16.20 12.75 -28.06
CA TYR A 522 -15.05 11.88 -27.83
C TYR A 522 -14.16 11.69 -29.07
N THR A 523 -14.53 12.23 -30.22
CA THR A 523 -13.82 12.10 -31.50
C THR A 523 -13.09 13.38 -31.89
N ALA A 524 -13.35 14.49 -31.22
CA ALA A 524 -12.70 15.76 -31.49
C ALA A 524 -11.18 15.67 -31.23
N ASN A 525 -10.38 16.19 -32.16
CA ASN A 525 -8.97 16.45 -31.93
C ASN A 525 -8.81 17.51 -30.85
N ALA A 526 -7.63 17.59 -30.24
CA ALA A 526 -7.33 18.51 -29.16
C ALA A 526 -7.76 19.97 -29.46
N ASP A 527 -7.68 20.38 -30.72
CA ASP A 527 -7.91 21.75 -31.17
C ASP A 527 -9.41 22.13 -31.40
N THR A 528 -10.33 21.16 -31.35
CA THR A 528 -11.75 21.40 -31.70
C THR A 528 -12.75 21.10 -30.58
N ALA A 529 -12.30 20.86 -29.35
CA ALA A 529 -13.21 20.55 -28.24
C ALA A 529 -13.95 21.81 -27.80
N SER A 530 -15.23 21.92 -28.18
CA SER A 530 -16.02 23.11 -27.95
C SER A 530 -16.82 23.10 -26.66
N ASP A 531 -17.24 21.93 -26.12
CA ASP A 531 -18.12 21.88 -24.95
C ASP A 531 -17.87 20.72 -24.01
N ILE A 532 -18.12 20.96 -22.72
CA ILE A 532 -18.11 19.95 -21.66
C ILE A 532 -19.51 19.69 -21.13
N TYR A 533 -19.78 18.44 -20.81
CA TYR A 533 -21.00 18.07 -20.10
C TYR A 533 -20.91 18.50 -18.64
N THR A 534 -21.78 19.38 -18.16
CA THR A 534 -21.71 20.02 -16.83
C THR A 534 -22.61 19.38 -15.79
N GLY A 535 -23.47 18.42 -16.17
CA GLY A 535 -24.42 17.79 -15.26
C GLY A 535 -23.81 17.15 -14.01
N PHE A 536 -22.54 16.75 -14.07
CA PHE A 536 -21.83 16.18 -12.90
C PHE A 536 -21.66 17.19 -11.76
N LEU A 537 -21.71 18.49 -12.00
CA LEU A 537 -21.61 19.52 -10.96
C LEU A 537 -22.75 19.42 -9.93
N PHE A 538 -23.87 18.82 -10.31
CA PHE A 538 -24.97 18.55 -9.38
C PHE A 538 -24.58 17.59 -8.24
N LEU A 539 -23.48 16.84 -8.38
CA LEU A 539 -22.93 16.00 -7.32
C LEU A 539 -22.55 16.82 -6.10
N ASP A 540 -22.01 18.02 -6.28
CA ASP A 540 -21.64 18.89 -5.16
C ASP A 540 -22.88 19.26 -4.33
N LYS A 541 -23.98 19.63 -4.96
CA LYS A 541 -25.24 19.93 -4.27
C LYS A 541 -25.73 18.73 -3.45
N LEU A 542 -25.66 17.52 -4.01
CA LEU A 542 -26.07 16.30 -3.31
C LEU A 542 -25.14 15.99 -2.13
N TYR A 543 -23.84 16.16 -2.33
CA TYR A 543 -22.82 15.91 -1.31
C TYR A 543 -22.92 16.93 -0.17
N TYR A 544 -23.02 18.24 -0.50
CA TYR A 544 -23.18 19.32 0.47
C TYR A 544 -24.44 19.17 1.34
N ASN A 545 -25.56 18.78 0.73
CA ASN A 545 -26.80 18.56 1.48
C ASN A 545 -26.63 17.51 2.59
N LYS A 546 -25.78 16.51 2.36
CA LYS A 546 -25.56 15.39 3.28
C LYS A 546 -24.41 15.62 4.26
N HIS A 547 -23.29 16.13 3.77
CA HIS A 547 -22.02 16.23 4.52
C HIS A 547 -21.69 17.65 5.00
N LYS A 548 -22.41 18.68 4.50
CA LYS A 548 -22.14 20.10 4.76
C LYS A 548 -20.74 20.55 4.34
N GLU A 549 -20.16 19.84 3.39
CA GLU A 549 -18.86 20.14 2.78
C GLU A 549 -19.00 20.13 1.26
N HIS A 550 -18.24 21.00 0.59
CA HIS A 550 -18.16 21.05 -0.87
C HIS A 550 -17.10 20.08 -1.40
N LEU A 551 -17.37 19.49 -2.58
CA LEU A 551 -16.43 18.64 -3.30
C LEU A 551 -15.34 19.47 -3.97
N ASP A 552 -14.12 18.93 -4.00
CA ASP A 552 -13.07 19.45 -4.87
C ASP A 552 -13.20 18.85 -6.27
N PHE A 553 -13.16 19.72 -7.29
CA PHE A 553 -13.08 19.36 -8.70
C PHE A 553 -11.67 19.63 -9.19
N VAL A 554 -10.93 18.59 -9.53
CA VAL A 554 -9.52 18.66 -9.90
C VAL A 554 -9.36 18.28 -11.36
N VAL A 555 -8.77 19.16 -12.15
CA VAL A 555 -8.45 18.88 -13.55
C VAL A 555 -7.09 18.23 -13.66
N VAL A 556 -7.03 17.07 -14.33
CA VAL A 556 -5.83 16.28 -14.53
C VAL A 556 -5.41 16.32 -15.98
N ARG A 557 -4.17 16.70 -16.22
CA ARG A 557 -3.54 16.78 -17.54
C ARG A 557 -2.66 15.56 -17.81
N LEU A 558 -2.71 15.08 -19.05
CA LEU A 558 -1.80 14.08 -19.61
C LEU A 558 -0.78 14.79 -20.52
N ASP A 559 0.45 14.91 -20.07
CA ASP A 559 1.56 15.39 -20.88
C ASP A 559 2.16 14.22 -21.67
N ASN A 560 1.97 14.25 -22.98
CA ASN A 560 2.44 13.22 -23.89
C ASN A 560 3.93 13.35 -24.22
N GLU A 561 4.52 14.55 -24.11
CA GLU A 561 5.92 14.83 -24.38
C GLU A 561 6.78 14.36 -23.21
N ASN A 562 6.48 14.86 -22.01
CA ASN A 562 7.23 14.52 -20.80
C ASN A 562 6.79 13.17 -20.17
N LYS A 563 5.72 12.56 -20.66
CA LYS A 563 5.14 11.31 -20.12
C LYS A 563 4.75 11.46 -18.65
N THR A 564 4.13 12.60 -18.29
CA THR A 564 3.67 12.89 -16.92
C THR A 564 2.15 12.99 -16.83
N ILE A 565 1.64 12.81 -15.61
CA ILE A 565 0.25 13.09 -15.23
C ILE A 565 0.30 14.10 -14.09
N GLU A 566 -0.30 15.26 -14.32
CA GLU A 566 -0.19 16.41 -13.42
C GLU A 566 -1.56 17.04 -13.16
N GLU A 567 -1.69 17.74 -12.02
CA GLU A 567 -2.83 18.57 -11.74
C GLU A 567 -2.69 19.90 -12.52
N SER A 568 -3.68 20.23 -13.36
CA SER A 568 -3.73 21.50 -14.09
C SER A 568 -4.36 22.62 -13.26
N GLY A 569 -5.17 22.25 -12.28
CA GLY A 569 -5.84 23.18 -11.38
C GLY A 569 -7.04 22.53 -10.72
N ARG A 570 -7.60 23.27 -9.74
CA ARG A 570 -8.79 22.84 -8.99
C ARG A 570 -9.76 23.97 -8.79
N THR A 571 -11.00 23.63 -8.63
CA THR A 571 -12.06 24.55 -8.23
C THR A 571 -13.07 23.84 -7.33
N ARG A 572 -13.86 24.62 -6.60
CA ARG A 572 -14.97 24.12 -5.77
C ARG A 572 -16.05 25.20 -5.64
N PHE A 573 -17.23 24.80 -5.22
CA PHE A 573 -18.27 25.73 -4.82
C PHE A 573 -17.86 26.43 -3.52
N THR A 574 -18.19 27.71 -3.40
CA THR A 574 -17.85 28.53 -2.23
C THR A 574 -18.99 28.63 -1.23
N GLY A 575 -20.22 28.35 -1.69
CA GLY A 575 -21.45 28.50 -0.90
C GLY A 575 -21.86 29.96 -0.64
N ASN A 576 -21.18 30.91 -1.26
CA ASN A 576 -21.48 32.35 -1.11
C ASN A 576 -22.67 32.84 -1.92
N ALA A 577 -23.14 32.03 -2.90
CA ALA A 577 -24.27 32.31 -3.74
C ALA A 577 -25.17 31.07 -3.92
N ASP A 578 -26.40 31.25 -4.47
CA ASP A 578 -27.23 30.10 -4.81
C ASP A 578 -26.48 29.19 -5.80
N PHE A 579 -26.61 27.88 -5.62
CA PHE A 579 -26.01 26.86 -6.48
C PHE A 579 -26.27 27.12 -7.97
N ARG A 580 -27.45 27.64 -8.33
CA ARG A 580 -27.81 27.96 -9.72
C ARG A 580 -27.00 29.13 -10.30
N GLU A 581 -26.56 30.05 -9.45
CA GLU A 581 -25.76 31.21 -9.85
C GLU A 581 -24.26 30.87 -9.87
N GLU A 582 -23.82 30.00 -8.97
CA GLU A 582 -22.43 29.61 -8.86
C GLU A 582 -22.02 28.53 -9.88
N MET A 583 -22.94 27.62 -10.23
CA MET A 583 -22.69 26.51 -11.16
C MET A 583 -22.12 26.95 -12.52
N PRO A 584 -22.65 27.98 -13.21
CA PRO A 584 -22.08 28.44 -14.49
C PRO A 584 -20.65 28.97 -14.35
N LYS A 585 -20.31 29.60 -13.23
CA LYS A 585 -18.95 30.12 -12.94
C LYS A 585 -17.95 29.00 -12.76
N VAL A 586 -18.33 28.00 -11.96
CA VAL A 586 -17.52 26.79 -11.74
C VAL A 586 -17.35 26.00 -13.05
N ALA A 587 -18.41 25.89 -13.84
CA ALA A 587 -18.37 25.24 -15.16
C ALA A 587 -17.38 25.93 -16.12
N GLU A 588 -17.39 27.26 -16.17
CA GLU A 588 -16.50 28.03 -17.05
C GLU A 588 -15.03 27.94 -16.58
N GLN A 589 -14.79 27.97 -15.27
CA GLN A 589 -13.46 27.74 -14.72
C GLN A 589 -12.91 26.36 -15.11
N LEU A 590 -13.72 25.30 -14.96
CA LEU A 590 -13.33 23.95 -15.34
C LEU A 590 -13.11 23.81 -16.84
N LYS A 591 -13.93 24.46 -17.65
CA LYS A 591 -13.78 24.52 -19.10
C LYS A 591 -12.45 25.16 -19.48
N THR A 592 -12.12 26.29 -18.86
CA THR A 592 -10.85 27.01 -19.09
C THR A 592 -9.65 26.11 -18.72
N LEU A 593 -9.68 25.46 -17.55
CA LEU A 593 -8.62 24.55 -17.10
C LEU A 593 -8.45 23.34 -18.03
N LEU A 594 -9.54 22.75 -18.52
CA LEU A 594 -9.51 21.64 -19.47
C LEU A 594 -9.02 22.06 -20.86
N MET A 595 -9.25 23.33 -21.27
CA MET A 595 -8.83 23.85 -22.59
C MET A 595 -7.38 24.36 -22.61
N GLN A 596 -6.83 24.77 -21.48
CA GLN A 596 -5.40 25.14 -21.38
C GLN A 596 -4.48 23.96 -21.77
N GLU A 597 -5.02 22.75 -21.82
CA GLU A 597 -4.34 21.53 -22.25
C GLU A 597 -3.97 21.52 -23.75
N THR A 598 -4.57 22.37 -24.58
CA THR A 598 -4.48 22.30 -26.04
C THR A 598 -3.46 23.26 -26.67
N LYS A 599 -2.81 24.11 -25.88
CA LYS A 599 -1.94 25.16 -26.41
C LYS A 599 -0.42 24.88 -26.37
N ASN A 600 -0.02 23.65 -25.98
CA ASN A 600 1.40 23.25 -26.03
C ASN A 600 1.57 21.92 -26.74
#